data_9d4afc19df2bde20e250865fdd588074
#
_entry.id   9d4afc19df2bde20e250865fdd588074
#
_cell.length_a   1.000
_cell.length_b   1.000
_cell.length_c   1.000
_cell.angle_alpha   90.00
_cell.angle_beta   90.00
_cell.angle_gamma   90.00
#
_symmetry.space_group_name_H-M   'P 1'
#
loop_
_entity.id
_entity.type
_entity.pdbx_description
1 polymer ?
#
loop_
_entity_poly.entity_id
_entity_poly.type
_entity_poly.pdbx_seq_one_letter_code
_entity_poly.pdbx_strand_id
1 'polypeptide(L)'
;RDDVNDPATGLPIGSIVPAFEIPNIAGVKTSFETILPSDNPTLLLFVSPSCNPCEALIPEFQQWQKDLGKRVNFSFISSGKAKDNEKKFGAPGFENMFLQDDNEISELFGAEWTPTAILVNADRSLASRPAAGDTAIRELVEKIAGEDMGSAPVYLTNGNGGKVGEEVPEFSLEDLEGNKVSAEIFNKGKTLVTYWSTGCPHCVNMLDELRDWDNSRNGDDLNLLVISSGEAENHKDMGLKSPIIIDNEHEVGPGFGMSGTPSAVLVSKDGKIVSETAVGSQQIWSLLGKKK
;
A
#
# COMPACT_ATOMS: atom_id res chain seq x y z
N ARG A 1 3.65 9.94 25.21
CA ARG A 1 3.64 8.47 24.95
C ARG A 1 3.09 8.33 23.56
N ASP A 2 3.98 8.33 22.61
CA ASP A 2 3.66 8.10 21.21
C ASP A 2 3.46 6.60 21.08
N ASP A 3 2.21 6.16 20.92
CA ASP A 3 1.85 4.78 20.62
C ASP A 3 2.34 4.45 19.21
N VAL A 4 3.62 4.07 19.12
CA VAL A 4 4.30 3.62 17.90
C VAL A 4 3.75 2.28 17.40
N ASN A 5 2.69 1.75 18.02
CA ASN A 5 2.08 0.44 17.76
C ASN A 5 0.55 0.46 17.71
N ASP A 6 -0.07 1.56 17.33
CA ASP A 6 -1.42 1.44 16.81
C ASP A 6 -1.32 0.73 15.45
N PRO A 7 -1.87 -0.50 15.29
CA PRO A 7 -1.90 -1.12 13.97
C PRO A 7 -2.67 -0.16 13.08
N ALA A 8 -1.93 0.57 12.26
CA ALA A 8 -2.48 1.61 11.43
C ALA A 8 -3.67 1.02 10.67
N THR A 9 -4.85 1.52 10.96
CA THR A 9 -6.07 1.12 10.29
C THR A 9 -5.88 1.29 8.77
N GLY A 10 -6.14 0.22 8.02
CA GLY A 10 -5.98 0.19 6.57
C GLY A 10 -4.61 -0.30 6.09
N LEU A 11 -4.42 -0.18 4.78
CA LEU A 11 -3.23 -0.65 4.07
C LEU A 11 -2.02 0.25 4.34
N PRO A 12 -0.80 -0.29 4.55
CA PRO A 12 0.43 0.51 4.53
C PRO A 12 0.66 1.23 3.21
N ILE A 13 1.28 2.41 3.21
CA ILE A 13 1.71 3.08 1.98
C ILE A 13 2.61 2.12 1.17
N GLY A 14 2.43 2.11 -0.15
CA GLY A 14 3.13 1.22 -1.07
C GLY A 14 2.48 -0.15 -1.25
N SER A 15 1.49 -0.52 -0.43
CA SER A 15 0.72 -1.76 -0.61
C SER A 15 0.03 -1.81 -1.95
N ILE A 16 0.03 -2.97 -2.58
CA ILE A 16 -0.79 -3.24 -3.77
C ILE A 16 -2.25 -3.34 -3.32
N VAL A 17 -3.13 -2.53 -3.91
CA VAL A 17 -4.57 -2.59 -3.61
C VAL A 17 -5.13 -3.94 -4.06
N PRO A 18 -5.75 -4.74 -3.15
CA PRO A 18 -6.37 -6.01 -3.52
C PRO A 18 -7.50 -5.81 -4.51
N ALA A 19 -7.74 -6.78 -5.38
CA ALA A 19 -8.87 -6.76 -6.28
C ALA A 19 -10.21 -6.75 -5.51
N PHE A 20 -11.14 -5.92 -5.97
CA PHE A 20 -12.51 -5.85 -5.47
C PHE A 20 -13.49 -5.49 -6.59
N GLU A 21 -14.76 -5.70 -6.35
CA GLU A 21 -15.83 -5.38 -7.27
C GLU A 21 -17.03 -4.84 -6.49
N ILE A 22 -17.51 -3.66 -6.83
CA ILE A 22 -18.69 -3.02 -6.22
C ILE A 22 -19.58 -2.39 -7.29
N PRO A 23 -20.89 -2.27 -7.05
CA PRO A 23 -21.79 -1.65 -8.00
C PRO A 23 -21.55 -0.14 -8.11
N ASN A 24 -21.72 0.39 -9.30
CA ASN A 24 -21.89 1.83 -9.50
C ASN A 24 -23.29 2.29 -9.05
N ILE A 25 -23.56 3.60 -9.12
CA ILE A 25 -24.84 4.16 -8.70
C ILE A 25 -26.03 3.63 -9.49
N ALA A 26 -25.81 3.12 -10.72
CA ALA A 26 -26.84 2.46 -11.54
C ALA A 26 -27.00 0.96 -11.21
N GLY A 27 -26.30 0.43 -10.22
CA GLY A 27 -26.35 -0.97 -9.82
C GLY A 27 -25.53 -1.93 -10.69
N VAL A 28 -24.71 -1.42 -11.61
CA VAL A 28 -23.83 -2.24 -12.45
C VAL A 28 -22.56 -2.57 -11.70
N LYS A 29 -22.25 -3.85 -11.52
CA LYS A 29 -21.02 -4.31 -10.92
C LYS A 29 -19.81 -3.80 -11.70
N THR A 30 -18.88 -3.21 -11.00
CA THR A 30 -17.71 -2.54 -11.58
C THR A 30 -16.46 -3.03 -10.89
N SER A 31 -15.48 -3.47 -11.68
CA SER A 31 -14.22 -3.98 -11.16
C SER A 31 -13.30 -2.85 -10.70
N PHE A 32 -12.38 -3.19 -9.82
CA PHE A 32 -11.41 -2.23 -9.27
C PHE A 32 -10.52 -1.59 -10.36
N GLU A 33 -10.28 -2.27 -11.50
CA GLU A 33 -9.53 -1.70 -12.61
C GLU A 33 -10.24 -0.50 -13.25
N THR A 34 -11.57 -0.51 -13.23
CA THR A 34 -12.36 0.63 -13.70
C THR A 34 -12.44 1.74 -12.66
N ILE A 35 -12.50 1.37 -11.38
CA ILE A 35 -12.56 2.31 -10.25
C ILE A 35 -11.21 2.99 -10.03
N LEU A 36 -10.12 2.24 -10.25
CA LEU A 36 -8.71 2.66 -10.14
C LEU A 36 -8.02 2.41 -11.49
N PRO A 37 -8.30 3.21 -12.52
CA PRO A 37 -7.67 3.04 -13.83
C PRO A 37 -6.17 3.30 -13.77
N SER A 38 -5.42 2.71 -14.70
CA SER A 38 -3.95 2.73 -14.71
C SER A 38 -3.32 3.85 -15.55
N ASP A 39 -4.12 4.78 -16.03
CA ASP A 39 -3.66 5.92 -16.82
C ASP A 39 -3.11 7.07 -15.96
N ASN A 40 -3.74 7.31 -14.81
CA ASN A 40 -3.34 8.34 -13.84
C ASN A 40 -3.55 7.81 -12.42
N PRO A 41 -2.89 8.40 -11.40
CA PRO A 41 -3.27 8.21 -10.02
C PRO A 41 -4.73 8.55 -9.77
N THR A 42 -5.37 7.89 -8.82
CA THR A 42 -6.78 8.12 -8.46
C THR A 42 -6.88 8.66 -7.04
N LEU A 43 -7.53 9.81 -6.89
CA LEU A 43 -8.01 10.28 -5.59
C LEU A 43 -9.34 9.58 -5.30
N LEU A 44 -9.29 8.64 -4.37
CA LEU A 44 -10.44 7.86 -3.91
C LEU A 44 -11.08 8.60 -2.74
N LEU A 45 -12.35 8.99 -2.88
CA LEU A 45 -13.09 9.80 -1.93
C LEU A 45 -14.22 8.97 -1.32
N PHE A 46 -14.17 8.77 0.00
CA PHE A 46 -15.21 8.11 0.78
C PHE A 46 -16.19 9.15 1.28
N VAL A 47 -17.44 9.03 0.88
CA VAL A 47 -18.52 9.97 1.19
C VAL A 47 -19.78 9.24 1.65
N SER A 48 -20.79 9.98 2.13
CA SER A 48 -22.09 9.41 2.48
C SER A 48 -23.19 10.44 2.29
N PRO A 49 -24.39 10.04 1.85
CA PRO A 49 -25.52 10.97 1.73
C PRO A 49 -25.98 11.57 3.06
N SER A 50 -25.69 10.92 4.19
CA SER A 50 -25.99 11.45 5.54
C SER A 50 -24.88 12.31 6.14
N CYS A 51 -23.76 12.47 5.44
CA CYS A 51 -22.59 13.22 5.91
C CYS A 51 -22.71 14.71 5.58
N ASN A 52 -22.91 15.55 6.58
CA ASN A 52 -22.99 17.00 6.39
C ASN A 52 -21.63 17.62 5.97
N PRO A 53 -20.48 17.24 6.55
CA PRO A 53 -19.18 17.70 6.05
C PRO A 53 -18.92 17.36 4.58
N CYS A 54 -19.41 16.19 4.10
CA CYS A 54 -19.29 15.82 2.69
C CYS A 54 -20.04 16.80 1.78
N GLU A 55 -21.24 17.26 2.22
CA GLU A 55 -22.03 18.26 1.47
C GLU A 55 -21.29 19.58 1.34
N ALA A 56 -20.65 20.03 2.42
CA ALA A 56 -19.89 21.27 2.43
C ALA A 56 -18.70 21.23 1.45
N LEU A 57 -18.13 20.05 1.17
CA LEU A 57 -17.00 19.88 0.25
C LEU A 57 -17.42 19.72 -1.23
N ILE A 58 -18.70 19.59 -1.56
CA ILE A 58 -19.16 19.40 -2.96
C ILE A 58 -18.58 20.45 -3.91
N PRO A 59 -18.60 21.77 -3.62
CA PRO A 59 -18.01 22.76 -4.51
C PRO A 59 -16.50 22.58 -4.69
N GLU A 60 -15.80 22.17 -3.64
CA GLU A 60 -14.35 21.93 -3.68
C GLU A 60 -14.03 20.67 -4.50
N PHE A 61 -14.78 19.57 -4.35
CA PHE A 61 -14.65 18.40 -5.19
C PHE A 61 -14.76 18.71 -6.67
N GLN A 62 -15.75 19.52 -7.05
CA GLN A 62 -15.93 19.96 -8.44
C GLN A 62 -14.77 20.85 -8.93
N GLN A 63 -14.25 21.72 -8.06
CA GLN A 63 -13.12 22.58 -8.41
C GLN A 63 -11.84 21.73 -8.58
N TRP A 64 -11.56 20.79 -7.67
CA TRP A 64 -10.38 19.91 -7.76
C TRP A 64 -10.42 19.03 -9.00
N GLN A 65 -11.58 18.49 -9.37
CA GLN A 65 -11.73 17.73 -10.62
C GLN A 65 -11.42 18.59 -11.85
N LYS A 66 -11.83 19.87 -11.84
CA LYS A 66 -11.52 20.79 -12.92
C LYS A 66 -10.02 21.11 -13.01
N ASP A 67 -9.38 21.32 -11.86
CA ASP A 67 -7.99 21.76 -11.79
C ASP A 67 -7.00 20.59 -11.98
N LEU A 68 -7.31 19.41 -11.46
CA LEU A 68 -6.42 18.25 -11.40
C LEU A 68 -6.84 17.11 -12.35
N GLY A 69 -8.05 17.10 -12.90
CA GLY A 69 -8.62 15.96 -13.62
C GLY A 69 -7.89 15.50 -14.89
N LYS A 70 -6.88 16.28 -15.36
CA LYS A 70 -6.01 15.85 -16.45
C LYS A 70 -4.87 14.93 -16.02
N ARG A 71 -4.56 14.91 -14.72
CA ARG A 71 -3.43 14.16 -14.14
C ARG A 71 -3.80 13.31 -12.92
N VAL A 72 -5.03 13.43 -12.44
CA VAL A 72 -5.56 12.65 -11.31
C VAL A 72 -7.00 12.26 -11.63
N ASN A 73 -7.31 10.99 -11.52
CA ASN A 73 -8.67 10.49 -11.59
C ASN A 73 -9.39 10.72 -10.25
N PHE A 74 -10.70 10.87 -10.29
CA PHE A 74 -11.54 11.00 -9.11
C PHE A 74 -12.56 9.88 -9.09
N SER A 75 -12.60 9.10 -8.01
CA SER A 75 -13.59 8.04 -7.79
C SER A 75 -14.20 8.21 -6.40
N PHE A 76 -15.51 8.07 -6.31
CA PHE A 76 -16.27 8.24 -5.07
C PHE A 76 -16.82 6.89 -4.61
N ILE A 77 -16.50 6.51 -3.38
CA ILE A 77 -17.08 5.35 -2.72
C ILE A 77 -18.08 5.88 -1.69
N SER A 78 -19.33 5.47 -1.81
CA SER A 78 -20.38 5.91 -0.90
C SER A 78 -21.13 4.71 -0.32
N SER A 79 -21.75 4.95 0.82
CA SER A 79 -22.70 4.02 1.45
C SER A 79 -24.15 4.49 1.23
N GLY A 80 -25.11 3.66 1.64
CA GLY A 80 -26.52 3.99 1.56
C GLY A 80 -27.14 3.75 0.18
N LYS A 81 -28.39 4.21 0.02
CA LYS A 81 -29.19 3.90 -1.18
C LYS A 81 -28.79 4.80 -2.36
N ALA A 82 -28.83 4.25 -3.57
CA ALA A 82 -28.58 5.00 -4.81
C ALA A 82 -29.39 6.30 -4.89
N LYS A 83 -30.70 6.23 -4.59
CA LYS A 83 -31.58 7.40 -4.63
C LYS A 83 -31.14 8.55 -3.68
N ASP A 84 -30.62 8.21 -2.50
CA ASP A 84 -30.16 9.19 -1.53
C ASP A 84 -28.84 9.83 -1.99
N ASN A 85 -27.97 9.02 -2.61
CA ASN A 85 -26.74 9.48 -3.24
C ASN A 85 -27.02 10.37 -4.47
N GLU A 86 -27.95 9.99 -5.35
CA GLU A 86 -28.37 10.80 -6.49
C GLU A 86 -28.92 12.15 -6.03
N LYS A 87 -29.73 12.18 -4.98
CA LYS A 87 -30.27 13.44 -4.43
C LYS A 87 -29.19 14.37 -3.94
N LYS A 88 -28.13 13.83 -3.30
CA LYS A 88 -27.06 14.64 -2.68
C LYS A 88 -25.94 14.97 -3.65
N PHE A 89 -25.50 13.98 -4.43
CA PHE A 89 -24.34 14.04 -5.30
C PHE A 89 -24.70 13.95 -6.80
N GLY A 90 -25.95 14.10 -7.18
CA GLY A 90 -26.40 14.04 -8.59
C GLY A 90 -25.98 15.24 -9.44
N ALA A 91 -25.11 16.10 -8.93
CA ALA A 91 -24.54 17.20 -9.68
C ALA A 91 -23.40 16.71 -10.61
N PRO A 92 -23.07 17.45 -11.70
CA PRO A 92 -21.93 17.11 -12.54
C PRO A 92 -20.63 16.95 -11.75
N GLY A 93 -19.83 15.94 -12.11
CA GLY A 93 -18.56 15.64 -11.47
C GLY A 93 -18.59 14.42 -10.51
N PHE A 94 -19.76 13.81 -10.32
CA PHE A 94 -19.91 12.62 -9.48
C PHE A 94 -20.31 11.37 -10.26
N GLU A 95 -20.00 11.33 -11.55
CA GLU A 95 -20.32 10.20 -12.45
C GLU A 95 -19.61 8.92 -12.05
N ASN A 96 -18.39 9.01 -11.47
CA ASN A 96 -17.61 7.88 -10.97
C ASN A 96 -17.96 7.59 -9.50
N MET A 97 -19.23 7.35 -9.22
CA MET A 97 -19.71 7.02 -7.88
C MET A 97 -20.08 5.52 -7.81
N PHE A 98 -19.54 4.86 -6.77
CA PHE A 98 -19.71 3.44 -6.51
C PHE A 98 -20.27 3.25 -5.11
N LEU A 99 -21.09 2.23 -4.92
CA LEU A 99 -21.81 2.00 -3.67
C LEU A 99 -21.29 0.73 -3.00
N GLN A 100 -20.82 0.87 -1.76
CA GLN A 100 -20.49 -0.26 -0.89
C GLN A 100 -21.67 -0.61 0.02
N ASP A 101 -21.84 -1.87 0.35
CA ASP A 101 -22.93 -2.33 1.22
C ASP A 101 -22.52 -2.30 2.70
N ASP A 102 -21.58 -3.13 3.11
CA ASP A 102 -21.17 -3.34 4.51
C ASP A 102 -19.83 -2.66 4.87
N ASN A 103 -19.53 -1.51 4.27
CA ASN A 103 -18.29 -0.76 4.46
C ASN A 103 -16.99 -1.52 4.09
N GLU A 104 -17.11 -2.58 3.30
CA GLU A 104 -16.01 -3.50 2.95
C GLU A 104 -14.82 -2.79 2.30
N ILE A 105 -15.07 -1.73 1.52
CA ILE A 105 -14.02 -0.94 0.89
C ILE A 105 -13.46 0.09 1.88
N SER A 106 -14.31 0.70 2.68
CA SER A 106 -13.88 1.60 3.76
C SER A 106 -12.97 0.89 4.75
N GLU A 107 -13.30 -0.32 5.17
CA GLU A 107 -12.48 -1.14 6.06
C GLU A 107 -11.14 -1.51 5.42
N LEU A 108 -11.16 -1.92 4.13
CA LEU A 108 -9.95 -2.25 3.39
C LEU A 108 -8.92 -1.10 3.40
N PHE A 109 -9.40 0.12 3.21
CA PHE A 109 -8.56 1.31 3.13
C PHE A 109 -8.37 2.03 4.49
N GLY A 110 -9.03 1.59 5.56
CA GLY A 110 -9.03 2.28 6.85
C GLY A 110 -9.76 3.63 6.83
N ALA A 111 -10.73 3.79 5.93
CA ALA A 111 -11.56 4.99 5.80
C ALA A 111 -12.79 4.88 6.70
N GLU A 112 -12.60 4.86 8.02
CA GLU A 112 -13.66 4.65 9.01
C GLU A 112 -14.66 5.80 9.10
N TRP A 113 -14.27 6.98 8.63
CA TRP A 113 -15.05 8.21 8.71
C TRP A 113 -15.30 8.80 7.33
N THR A 114 -16.38 9.58 7.21
CA THR A 114 -16.67 10.36 6.00
C THR A 114 -16.76 11.85 6.33
N PRO A 115 -16.17 12.74 5.50
CA PRO A 115 -15.40 12.43 4.30
C PRO A 115 -13.98 11.94 4.61
N THR A 116 -13.45 11.02 3.80
CA THR A 116 -12.03 10.61 3.81
C THR A 116 -11.53 10.55 2.38
N ALA A 117 -10.28 10.94 2.15
CA ALA A 117 -9.61 10.85 0.86
C ALA A 117 -8.34 10.00 0.96
N ILE A 118 -8.04 9.24 -0.10
CA ILE A 118 -6.85 8.41 -0.22
C ILE A 118 -6.33 8.51 -1.66
N LEU A 119 -5.04 8.70 -1.83
CA LEU A 119 -4.42 8.64 -3.14
C LEU A 119 -3.93 7.22 -3.43
N VAL A 120 -4.28 6.71 -4.61
CA VAL A 120 -3.80 5.45 -5.17
C VAL A 120 -3.04 5.75 -6.47
N ASN A 121 -1.82 5.25 -6.62
CA ASN A 121 -1.01 5.41 -7.83
C ASN A 121 -1.62 4.69 -9.05
N ALA A 122 -1.18 5.04 -10.25
CA ALA A 122 -1.58 4.39 -11.49
C ALA A 122 -1.21 2.89 -11.53
N ASP A 123 -0.13 2.48 -10.85
CA ASP A 123 0.25 1.07 -10.67
C ASP A 123 -0.57 0.36 -9.58
N ARG A 124 -1.59 1.03 -9.04
CA ARG A 124 -2.46 0.57 -7.94
C ARG A 124 -1.73 0.31 -6.63
N SER A 125 -0.58 0.91 -6.43
CA SER A 125 0.03 1.00 -5.10
C SER A 125 -0.57 2.15 -4.30
N LEU A 126 -0.73 1.98 -2.98
CA LEU A 126 -1.27 3.02 -2.11
C LEU A 126 -0.26 4.17 -1.98
N ALA A 127 -0.67 5.39 -2.32
CA ALA A 127 0.19 6.56 -2.32
C ALA A 127 0.10 7.41 -1.05
N SER A 128 -1.01 7.32 -0.31
CA SER A 128 -1.21 8.08 0.93
C SER A 128 -1.92 7.27 2.00
N ARG A 129 -1.75 7.67 3.26
CA ARG A 129 -2.64 7.27 4.35
C ARG A 129 -4.01 7.93 4.20
N PRO A 130 -5.07 7.42 4.86
CA PRO A 130 -6.37 8.05 4.90
C PRO A 130 -6.28 9.48 5.46
N ALA A 131 -6.77 10.46 4.69
CA ALA A 131 -6.95 11.83 5.09
C ALA A 131 -8.42 12.02 5.51
N ALA A 132 -8.70 11.93 6.80
CA ALA A 132 -10.05 12.00 7.35
C ALA A 132 -10.43 13.43 7.74
N GLY A 133 -11.60 13.86 7.30
CA GLY A 133 -12.12 15.21 7.53
C GLY A 133 -11.67 16.22 6.49
N ASP A 134 -12.35 17.34 6.47
CA ASP A 134 -12.20 18.37 5.44
C ASP A 134 -10.81 19.02 5.41
N THR A 135 -10.21 19.29 6.58
CA THR A 135 -8.88 19.89 6.68
C THR A 135 -7.81 18.94 6.12
N ALA A 136 -7.80 17.67 6.55
CA ALA A 136 -6.82 16.70 6.08
C ALA A 136 -6.96 16.41 4.58
N ILE A 137 -8.18 16.43 4.05
CA ILE A 137 -8.43 16.26 2.62
C ILE A 137 -7.84 17.44 1.83
N ARG A 138 -8.04 18.69 2.29
CA ARG A 138 -7.46 19.87 1.63
C ARG A 138 -5.93 19.81 1.63
N GLU A 139 -5.30 19.43 2.75
CA GLU A 139 -3.85 19.25 2.86
C GLU A 139 -3.34 18.16 1.90
N LEU A 140 -4.07 17.04 1.76
CA LEU A 140 -3.72 15.99 0.80
C LEU A 140 -3.81 16.52 -0.64
N VAL A 141 -4.87 17.24 -0.99
CA VAL A 141 -5.06 17.81 -2.32
C VAL A 141 -4.00 18.87 -2.64
N GLU A 142 -3.60 19.69 -1.68
CA GLU A 142 -2.49 20.65 -1.84
C GLU A 142 -1.17 19.95 -2.15
N LYS A 143 -0.86 18.85 -1.44
CA LYS A 143 0.31 18.03 -1.74
C LYS A 143 0.26 17.43 -3.14
N ILE A 144 -0.89 16.87 -3.54
CA ILE A 144 -1.11 16.33 -4.88
C ILE A 144 -0.92 17.42 -5.94
N ALA A 145 -1.39 18.64 -5.69
CA ALA A 145 -1.25 19.76 -6.63
C ALA A 145 0.22 20.19 -6.81
N GLY A 146 1.04 20.07 -5.78
CA GLY A 146 2.46 20.40 -5.80
C GLY A 146 3.39 19.32 -6.36
N GLU A 147 2.91 18.08 -6.47
CA GLU A 147 3.71 16.95 -6.97
C GLU A 147 3.63 16.80 -8.50
N ASP A 148 4.70 16.28 -9.08
CA ASP A 148 4.68 15.79 -10.46
C ASP A 148 4.01 14.41 -10.50
N MET A 149 2.72 14.37 -10.81
CA MET A 149 1.94 13.14 -10.97
C MET A 149 2.26 12.43 -12.31
N GLY A 150 3.54 12.37 -12.67
CA GLY A 150 4.02 11.74 -13.89
C GLY A 150 3.90 10.21 -13.88
N SER A 151 4.73 9.55 -14.69
CA SER A 151 4.71 8.09 -14.88
C SER A 151 5.25 7.28 -13.68
N ALA A 152 5.92 7.91 -12.73
CA ALA A 152 6.46 7.24 -11.54
C ALA A 152 5.46 7.30 -10.38
N PRO A 153 5.32 6.21 -9.60
CA PRO A 153 4.52 6.24 -8.38
C PRO A 153 5.02 7.29 -7.38
N VAL A 154 4.10 8.01 -6.73
CA VAL A 154 4.38 8.97 -5.66
C VAL A 154 3.96 8.39 -4.31
N TYR A 155 4.62 8.80 -3.24
CA TYR A 155 4.31 8.33 -1.88
C TYR A 155 4.28 9.53 -0.93
N LEU A 156 3.07 9.93 -0.53
CA LEU A 156 2.81 11.10 0.30
C LEU A 156 2.80 10.69 1.77
N THR A 157 3.97 10.69 2.39
CA THR A 157 4.11 10.39 3.82
C THR A 157 3.92 11.63 4.68
N ASN A 158 3.36 11.48 5.87
CA ASN A 158 3.19 12.55 6.86
C ASN A 158 4.38 12.65 7.85
N GLY A 159 5.60 12.32 7.39
CA GLY A 159 6.81 12.32 8.22
C GLY A 159 7.04 11.03 9.01
N ASN A 160 6.04 10.16 9.14
CA ASN A 160 6.13 8.88 9.83
C ASN A 160 6.20 7.66 8.88
N GLY A 161 6.43 7.91 7.59
CA GLY A 161 6.45 6.88 6.53
C GLY A 161 7.69 5.98 6.52
N GLY A 162 8.48 5.96 7.58
CA GLY A 162 9.73 5.21 7.61
C GLY A 162 10.71 5.74 6.55
N LYS A 163 11.27 4.84 5.76
CA LYS A 163 12.26 5.15 4.72
C LYS A 163 11.68 5.19 3.30
N VAL A 164 10.39 5.40 3.16
CA VAL A 164 9.73 5.46 1.83
C VAL A 164 10.35 6.58 0.99
N GLY A 165 10.78 6.23 -0.22
CA GLY A 165 11.46 7.13 -1.16
C GLY A 165 12.99 7.17 -1.02
N GLU A 166 13.56 6.63 0.07
CA GLU A 166 15.00 6.55 0.25
C GLU A 166 15.63 5.44 -0.59
N GLU A 167 16.89 5.62 -0.95
CA GLU A 167 17.73 4.56 -1.53
C GLU A 167 17.92 3.43 -0.51
N VAL A 168 18.00 2.20 -0.99
CA VAL A 168 18.33 1.05 -0.15
C VAL A 168 19.73 1.21 0.45
N PRO A 169 20.00 0.66 1.66
CA PRO A 169 21.34 0.69 2.22
C PRO A 169 22.33 -0.08 1.33
N GLU A 170 23.58 0.34 1.32
CA GLU A 170 24.64 -0.47 0.76
C GLU A 170 24.91 -1.69 1.66
N PHE A 171 24.95 -2.86 1.07
CA PHE A 171 25.32 -4.10 1.75
C PHE A 171 26.01 -5.07 0.80
N SER A 172 26.74 -6.00 1.36
CA SER A 172 27.38 -7.07 0.60
C SER A 172 27.59 -8.27 1.55
N LEU A 173 26.63 -9.21 1.50
CA LEU A 173 26.64 -10.42 2.33
C LEU A 173 26.55 -11.66 1.43
N GLU A 174 26.91 -12.81 1.96
CA GLU A 174 26.74 -14.10 1.28
C GLU A 174 25.38 -14.70 1.63
N ASP A 175 24.75 -15.35 0.64
CA ASP A 175 23.58 -16.18 0.88
C ASP A 175 23.99 -17.54 1.46
N LEU A 176 23.02 -18.42 1.73
CA LEU A 176 23.26 -19.74 2.28
C LEU A 176 24.08 -20.68 1.36
N GLU A 177 24.20 -20.34 0.08
CA GLU A 177 24.95 -21.08 -0.93
C GLU A 177 26.35 -20.49 -1.17
N GLY A 178 26.69 -19.37 -0.51
CA GLY A 178 27.96 -18.66 -0.64
C GLY A 178 27.99 -17.68 -1.83
N ASN A 179 26.84 -17.38 -2.46
CA ASN A 179 26.77 -16.37 -3.49
C ASN A 179 26.72 -14.97 -2.87
N LYS A 180 27.48 -14.05 -3.45
CA LYS A 180 27.47 -12.66 -3.02
C LYS A 180 26.16 -11.99 -3.40
N VAL A 181 25.47 -11.40 -2.41
CA VAL A 181 24.24 -10.62 -2.55
C VAL A 181 24.51 -9.19 -2.13
N SER A 182 24.13 -8.25 -2.98
CA SER A 182 24.25 -6.81 -2.76
C SER A 182 23.00 -6.09 -3.27
N ALA A 183 22.96 -4.76 -3.18
CA ALA A 183 21.87 -3.95 -3.71
C ALA A 183 21.58 -4.18 -5.21
N GLU A 184 22.52 -4.72 -5.97
CA GLU A 184 22.31 -5.09 -7.37
C GLU A 184 21.20 -6.14 -7.59
N ILE A 185 20.83 -6.88 -6.54
CA ILE A 185 19.73 -7.85 -6.61
C ILE A 185 18.40 -7.21 -7.04
N PHE A 186 18.19 -5.93 -6.68
CA PHE A 186 16.98 -5.19 -7.01
C PHE A 186 16.84 -4.88 -8.50
N ASN A 187 17.92 -4.86 -9.27
CA ASN A 187 17.89 -4.65 -10.72
C ASN A 187 17.04 -5.69 -11.48
N LYS A 188 16.75 -6.83 -10.84
CA LYS A 188 15.94 -7.90 -11.41
C LYS A 188 14.42 -7.59 -11.38
N GLY A 189 13.97 -6.64 -10.56
CA GLY A 189 12.58 -6.27 -10.43
C GLY A 189 12.18 -5.85 -9.02
N LYS A 190 10.92 -5.46 -8.86
CA LYS A 190 10.35 -5.11 -7.56
C LYS A 190 10.53 -6.29 -6.58
N THR A 191 10.96 -6.02 -5.37
CA THR A 191 11.36 -7.05 -4.40
C THR A 191 10.69 -6.82 -3.05
N LEU A 192 10.11 -7.87 -2.47
CA LEU A 192 9.75 -7.91 -1.06
C LEU A 192 11.01 -8.24 -0.26
N VAL A 193 11.45 -7.33 0.58
CA VAL A 193 12.56 -7.54 1.51
C VAL A 193 11.97 -7.85 2.87
N THR A 194 12.25 -9.04 3.43
CA THR A 194 11.74 -9.45 4.73
C THR A 194 12.87 -9.49 5.74
N TYR A 195 12.61 -9.01 6.95
CA TYR A 195 13.48 -9.15 8.11
C TYR A 195 12.95 -10.27 9.01
N TRP A 196 13.77 -11.27 9.24
CA TRP A 196 13.36 -12.58 9.75
C TRP A 196 14.24 -13.04 10.90
N SER A 197 13.75 -13.99 11.69
CA SER A 197 14.55 -14.73 12.66
C SER A 197 13.96 -16.12 12.86
N THR A 198 14.79 -17.15 12.82
CA THR A 198 14.38 -18.54 13.08
C THR A 198 13.96 -18.78 14.54
N GLY A 199 14.37 -17.89 15.46
CA GLY A 199 13.96 -17.92 16.86
C GLY A 199 12.66 -17.13 17.15
N CYS A 200 12.08 -16.46 16.16
CA CYS A 200 10.86 -15.68 16.34
C CYS A 200 9.61 -16.54 16.08
N PRO A 201 8.72 -16.76 17.07
CA PRO A 201 7.51 -17.57 16.88
C PRO A 201 6.59 -17.03 15.76
N HIS A 202 6.48 -15.72 15.61
CA HIS A 202 5.67 -15.09 14.55
C HIS A 202 6.23 -15.36 13.15
N CYS A 203 7.56 -15.40 13.02
CA CYS A 203 8.23 -15.78 11.78
C CYS A 203 7.94 -17.25 11.44
N VAL A 204 8.15 -18.15 12.42
CA VAL A 204 7.90 -19.58 12.24
C VAL A 204 6.46 -19.86 11.81
N ASN A 205 5.48 -19.18 12.43
CA ASN A 205 4.06 -19.33 12.07
C ASN A 205 3.73 -18.84 10.64
N MET A 206 4.53 -17.96 10.09
CA MET A 206 4.35 -17.41 8.74
C MET A 206 5.11 -18.19 7.67
N LEU A 207 6.05 -19.09 8.06
CA LEU A 207 7.01 -19.71 7.14
C LEU A 207 6.34 -20.52 6.03
N ASP A 208 5.32 -21.30 6.34
CA ASP A 208 4.66 -22.15 5.35
C ASP A 208 4.01 -21.31 4.25
N GLU A 209 3.31 -20.23 4.62
CA GLU A 209 2.72 -19.30 3.64
C GLU A 209 3.81 -18.60 2.80
N LEU A 210 4.91 -18.19 3.42
CA LEU A 210 6.02 -17.54 2.72
C LEU A 210 6.68 -18.49 1.73
N ARG A 211 6.87 -19.76 2.13
CA ARG A 211 7.42 -20.82 1.28
C ARG A 211 6.50 -21.11 0.09
N ASP A 212 5.21 -21.28 0.34
CA ASP A 212 4.23 -21.56 -0.71
C ASP A 212 4.18 -20.41 -1.72
N TRP A 213 4.17 -19.17 -1.23
CA TRP A 213 4.20 -17.99 -2.08
C TRP A 213 5.52 -17.93 -2.89
N ASP A 214 6.68 -18.06 -2.25
CA ASP A 214 7.97 -18.02 -2.92
C ASP A 214 8.10 -19.12 -3.99
N ASN A 215 7.60 -20.31 -3.70
CA ASN A 215 7.63 -21.45 -4.62
C ASN A 215 6.63 -21.35 -5.78
N SER A 216 5.52 -20.64 -5.60
CA SER A 216 4.49 -20.45 -6.62
C SER A 216 4.77 -19.27 -7.58
N ARG A 217 5.75 -18.41 -7.26
CA ARG A 217 6.07 -17.23 -8.09
C ARG A 217 6.63 -17.65 -9.46
N ASN A 218 6.23 -16.90 -10.47
CA ASN A 218 6.79 -16.95 -11.82
C ASN A 218 7.81 -15.81 -12.03
N GLY A 219 8.67 -15.93 -13.03
CA GLY A 219 9.81 -15.02 -13.22
C GLY A 219 9.51 -13.53 -13.41
N ASP A 220 8.27 -13.17 -13.74
CA ASP A 220 7.81 -11.78 -13.90
C ASP A 220 7.16 -11.22 -12.63
N ASP A 221 7.05 -12.06 -11.58
CA ASP A 221 6.44 -11.67 -10.32
C ASP A 221 7.44 -10.92 -9.42
N LEU A 222 6.87 -10.34 -8.36
CA LEU A 222 7.63 -9.71 -7.28
C LEU A 222 8.69 -10.67 -6.71
N ASN A 223 9.94 -10.22 -6.59
CA ASN A 223 11.03 -11.00 -6.02
C ASN A 223 10.96 -11.03 -4.48
N LEU A 224 11.73 -11.93 -3.87
CA LEU A 224 11.93 -12.03 -2.42
C LEU A 224 13.42 -11.97 -2.07
N LEU A 225 13.74 -11.22 -1.02
CA LEU A 225 15.02 -11.27 -0.31
C LEU A 225 14.72 -11.43 1.17
N VAL A 226 15.29 -12.45 1.80
CA VAL A 226 15.19 -12.66 3.25
C VAL A 226 16.49 -12.22 3.93
N ILE A 227 16.38 -11.26 4.84
CA ILE A 227 17.46 -10.84 5.74
C ILE A 227 17.15 -11.49 7.08
N SER A 228 18.05 -12.33 7.58
CA SER A 228 17.86 -13.07 8.82
C SER A 228 19.10 -13.02 9.70
N SER A 229 18.96 -13.44 10.94
CA SER A 229 20.06 -13.57 11.89
C SER A 229 20.13 -14.99 12.48
N GLY A 230 21.29 -15.37 12.98
CA GLY A 230 21.57 -16.69 13.57
C GLY A 230 22.45 -17.56 12.69
N GLU A 231 22.55 -18.82 13.05
CA GLU A 231 23.38 -19.80 12.32
C GLU A 231 22.77 -20.16 10.97
N ALA A 232 23.58 -20.15 9.91
CA ALA A 232 23.15 -20.48 8.55
C ALA A 232 22.49 -21.88 8.46
N GLU A 233 22.95 -22.83 9.28
CA GLU A 233 22.39 -24.19 9.33
C GLU A 233 20.90 -24.20 9.67
N ASN A 234 20.44 -23.31 10.56
CA ASN A 234 19.05 -23.23 10.99
C ASN A 234 18.11 -22.72 9.89
N HIS A 235 18.67 -22.19 8.78
CA HIS A 235 17.89 -21.63 7.67
C HIS A 235 17.75 -22.60 6.49
N LYS A 236 18.56 -23.67 6.44
CA LYS A 236 18.55 -24.65 5.32
C LYS A 236 17.20 -25.32 5.10
N ASP A 237 16.46 -25.56 6.18
CA ASP A 237 15.16 -26.23 6.15
C ASP A 237 13.99 -25.28 5.87
N MET A 238 14.23 -23.98 5.65
CA MET A 238 13.16 -23.02 5.33
C MET A 238 12.48 -23.34 3.98
N GLY A 239 13.19 -23.98 3.05
CA GLY A 239 12.63 -24.43 1.76
C GLY A 239 12.24 -23.28 0.82
N LEU A 240 12.90 -22.14 0.94
CA LEU A 240 12.73 -20.98 0.05
C LEU A 240 13.62 -21.13 -1.18
N LYS A 241 13.14 -20.67 -2.34
CA LYS A 241 13.94 -20.56 -3.58
C LYS A 241 14.75 -19.27 -3.62
N SER A 242 14.28 -18.26 -2.90
CA SER A 242 14.88 -16.93 -2.86
C SER A 242 16.06 -16.86 -1.93
N PRO A 243 17.02 -15.95 -2.16
CA PRO A 243 18.21 -15.84 -1.32
C PRO A 243 17.86 -15.44 0.11
N ILE A 244 18.58 -16.05 1.05
CA ILE A 244 18.57 -15.71 2.47
C ILE A 244 19.97 -15.24 2.82
N ILE A 245 20.11 -14.00 3.28
CA ILE A 245 21.37 -13.45 3.78
C ILE A 245 21.37 -13.39 5.31
N ILE A 246 22.51 -13.63 5.92
CA ILE A 246 22.65 -13.64 7.38
C ILE A 246 23.29 -12.33 7.84
N ASP A 247 22.51 -11.54 8.55
CA ASP A 247 22.85 -10.22 9.10
C ASP A 247 23.00 -10.32 10.63
N ASN A 248 24.09 -10.92 11.10
CA ASN A 248 24.35 -11.11 12.54
C ASN A 248 24.77 -9.81 13.25
N GLU A 249 25.24 -8.82 12.51
CA GLU A 249 25.57 -7.50 13.04
C GLU A 249 24.33 -6.61 13.19
N HIS A 250 23.17 -7.04 12.65
CA HIS A 250 21.90 -6.30 12.66
C HIS A 250 22.00 -4.89 12.07
N GLU A 251 22.73 -4.74 10.97
CA GLU A 251 22.93 -3.47 10.27
C GLU A 251 22.05 -3.34 9.04
N VAL A 252 21.90 -4.43 8.29
CA VAL A 252 21.19 -4.43 6.99
C VAL A 252 19.68 -4.27 7.20
N GLY A 253 19.05 -5.07 8.06
CA GLY A 253 17.63 -4.97 8.37
C GLY A 253 17.20 -3.57 8.81
N PRO A 254 17.85 -2.99 9.84
CA PRO A 254 17.60 -1.59 10.25
C PRO A 254 17.90 -0.56 9.16
N GLY A 255 18.85 -0.82 8.28
CA GLY A 255 19.13 -0.01 7.10
C GLY A 255 17.92 0.18 6.19
N PHE A 256 17.06 -0.82 6.08
CA PHE A 256 15.76 -0.75 5.39
C PHE A 256 14.62 -0.13 6.23
N GLY A 257 14.86 0.26 7.47
CA GLY A 257 13.84 0.74 8.40
C GLY A 257 13.08 -0.36 9.15
N MET A 258 13.64 -1.58 9.18
CA MET A 258 13.04 -2.73 9.86
C MET A 258 13.74 -2.97 11.21
N SER A 259 13.00 -2.89 12.32
CA SER A 259 13.54 -3.02 13.68
C SER A 259 13.08 -4.26 14.45
N GLY A 260 12.11 -4.99 13.92
CA GLY A 260 11.55 -6.20 14.54
C GLY A 260 11.22 -7.28 13.51
N THR A 261 10.98 -8.50 13.96
CA THR A 261 10.71 -9.66 13.10
C THR A 261 9.35 -10.31 13.41
N PRO A 262 8.58 -10.75 12.42
CA PRO A 262 8.79 -10.49 11.01
C PRO A 262 8.39 -9.06 10.63
N SER A 263 9.17 -8.44 9.77
CA SER A 263 8.79 -7.20 9.11
C SER A 263 9.22 -7.22 7.64
N ALA A 264 8.68 -6.33 6.83
CA ALA A 264 9.00 -6.27 5.41
C ALA A 264 8.83 -4.86 4.84
N VAL A 265 9.55 -4.61 3.74
CA VAL A 265 9.36 -3.45 2.87
C VAL A 265 9.35 -3.91 1.42
N LEU A 266 8.75 -3.10 0.55
CA LEU A 266 8.89 -3.24 -0.90
C LEU A 266 10.01 -2.33 -1.40
N VAL A 267 10.82 -2.87 -2.29
CA VAL A 267 11.90 -2.16 -2.98
C VAL A 267 11.64 -2.19 -4.48
N SER A 268 11.75 -1.04 -5.14
CA SER A 268 11.61 -0.93 -6.58
C SER A 268 12.84 -1.44 -7.32
N LYS A 269 12.70 -1.60 -8.64
CA LYS A 269 13.78 -2.04 -9.52
C LYS A 269 14.99 -1.10 -9.52
N ASP A 270 14.80 0.17 -9.27
CA ASP A 270 15.85 1.19 -9.19
C ASP A 270 16.46 1.36 -7.78
N GLY A 271 16.18 0.42 -6.88
CA GLY A 271 16.80 0.38 -5.55
C GLY A 271 16.22 1.39 -4.55
N LYS A 272 14.96 1.78 -4.69
CA LYS A 272 14.27 2.66 -3.73
C LYS A 272 13.29 1.89 -2.89
N ILE A 273 13.18 2.25 -1.62
CA ILE A 273 12.15 1.74 -0.72
C ILE A 273 10.81 2.37 -1.12
N VAL A 274 9.84 1.55 -1.52
CA VAL A 274 8.56 2.00 -2.08
C VAL A 274 7.35 1.57 -1.24
N SER A 275 7.58 1.20 0.01
CA SER A 275 6.51 1.00 0.99
C SER A 275 6.92 1.41 2.39
N GLU A 276 5.93 1.71 3.23
CA GLU A 276 6.15 1.71 4.67
C GLU A 276 6.58 0.32 5.14
N THR A 277 7.22 0.27 6.31
CA THR A 277 7.55 -1.00 6.96
C THR A 277 6.27 -1.67 7.46
N ALA A 278 6.01 -2.84 6.92
CA ALA A 278 4.93 -3.73 7.37
C ALA A 278 5.46 -4.62 8.50
N VAL A 279 4.75 -4.69 9.63
CA VAL A 279 5.12 -5.49 10.79
C VAL A 279 4.08 -6.58 11.04
N GLY A 280 4.55 -7.82 11.16
CA GLY A 280 3.68 -8.99 11.34
C GLY A 280 3.07 -9.50 10.04
N SER A 281 2.61 -10.76 10.08
CA SER A 281 2.12 -11.49 8.91
C SER A 281 1.02 -10.73 8.14
N GLN A 282 0.03 -10.20 8.85
CA GLN A 282 -1.12 -9.52 8.22
C GLN A 282 -0.69 -8.31 7.37
N GLN A 283 0.14 -7.42 7.93
CA GLN A 283 0.60 -6.24 7.20
C GLN A 283 1.55 -6.61 6.05
N ILE A 284 2.43 -7.61 6.25
CA ILE A 284 3.33 -8.08 5.20
C ILE A 284 2.55 -8.59 3.99
N TRP A 285 1.51 -9.40 4.22
CA TRP A 285 0.66 -9.88 3.13
C TRP A 285 -0.17 -8.76 2.49
N SER A 286 -0.53 -7.74 3.26
CA SER A 286 -1.21 -6.55 2.72
C SER A 286 -0.33 -5.79 1.73
N LEU A 287 1.00 -5.77 1.90
CA LEU A 287 1.90 -5.19 0.89
C LEU A 287 1.74 -5.84 -0.49
N LEU A 288 1.35 -7.11 -0.52
CA LEU A 288 1.19 -7.90 -1.75
C LEU A 288 -0.25 -7.93 -2.28
N GLY A 289 -1.15 -7.14 -1.71
CA GLY A 289 -2.57 -7.14 -2.08
C GLY A 289 -3.32 -8.40 -1.67
N LYS A 290 -2.79 -9.18 -0.72
CA LYS A 290 -3.47 -10.38 -0.21
C LYS A 290 -4.36 -9.99 0.97
N LYS A 291 -5.64 -10.34 0.88
CA LYS A 291 -6.57 -10.30 2.03
C LYS A 291 -6.37 -11.56 2.87
N LYS A 292 -6.30 -11.41 4.18
CA LYS A 292 -6.51 -12.52 5.13
C LYS A 292 -7.93 -12.50 5.65
#